data_80acd67062a1a3695e9bb2c5f7c29d45
#
_entry.id   80acd67062a1a3695e9bb2c5f7c29d45
#
_cell.length_a   1.000
_cell.length_b   1.000
_cell.length_c   1.000
_cell.angle_alpha   90.00
_cell.angle_beta   90.00
_cell.angle_gamma   90.00
#
_symmetry.space_group_name_H-M   'P 1'
#
loop_
_entity.id
_entity.type
_entity.pdbx_description
1 polymer ?
#
loop_
_entity_poly.entity_id
_entity_poly.type
_entity_poly.pdbx_seq_one_letter_code
_entity_poly.pdbx_strand_id
1 'polypeptide(L)'
;MTTTATSPTLTEIQITPELGGLLAVPQGDGPWPAVVMVHEVFGIDENMRAQITRLSQAGYVVLMPNLYSRGGARKCLTATFKALAAGTGQAFEDIEVAKALLTARPDVTDKVGVIGFCMGGGFALLLANKGYDAATSNYGMLPKDLDEALSGACPILGNYGGNDGQLKDAKVKLDATLTKLEVAHDIKMYPNSGHAFMNPKQGGGPIFGSLLKITGAKPNPADAADAWTRIESFFGEHLA
;
A
#
# COMPACT_ATOMS: atom_id res chain seq x y z
N MET A 1 3.22 11.88 -31.33
CA MET A 1 4.24 12.53 -30.47
C MET A 1 4.33 11.69 -29.21
N THR A 2 5.35 10.86 -29.09
CA THR A 2 5.63 10.08 -27.87
C THR A 2 6.19 11.05 -26.84
N THR A 3 5.37 11.53 -25.94
CA THR A 3 5.85 12.20 -24.72
C THR A 3 6.67 11.17 -23.94
N THR A 4 7.97 11.33 -23.92
CA THR A 4 8.85 10.64 -22.98
C THR A 4 8.36 11.04 -21.58
N ALA A 5 7.66 10.12 -20.91
CA ALA A 5 7.29 10.32 -19.53
C ALA A 5 8.59 10.52 -18.74
N THR A 6 8.83 11.73 -18.27
CA THR A 6 9.98 12.04 -17.43
C THR A 6 9.78 11.33 -16.09
N SER A 7 10.81 10.65 -15.60
CA SER A 7 10.74 9.94 -14.33
C SER A 7 10.50 10.92 -13.17
N PRO A 8 9.68 10.57 -12.19
CA PRO A 8 9.46 11.41 -11.01
C PRO A 8 10.76 11.55 -10.21
N THR A 9 10.85 12.59 -9.40
CA THR A 9 11.96 12.78 -8.49
C THR A 9 11.78 11.87 -7.28
N LEU A 10 12.70 10.91 -7.08
CA LEU A 10 12.77 10.08 -5.88
C LEU A 10 13.81 10.63 -4.93
N THR A 11 13.41 10.92 -3.70
CA THR A 11 14.29 11.48 -2.66
C THR A 11 14.17 10.68 -1.38
N GLU A 12 15.29 10.21 -0.83
CA GLU A 12 15.32 9.71 0.54
C GLU A 12 15.24 10.91 1.49
N ILE A 13 14.29 10.88 2.41
CA ILE A 13 14.05 11.97 3.34
C ILE A 13 14.08 11.49 4.79
N GLN A 14 14.39 12.42 5.68
CA GLN A 14 14.22 12.22 7.11
C GLN A 14 12.87 12.83 7.51
N ILE A 15 11.91 11.98 7.92
CA ILE A 15 10.57 12.39 8.36
C ILE A 15 10.62 12.90 9.80
N THR A 16 11.30 12.13 10.68
CA THR A 16 11.67 12.55 12.03
C THR A 16 13.12 12.14 12.30
N PRO A 17 13.77 12.54 13.40
CA PRO A 17 15.13 12.11 13.71
C PRO A 17 15.35 10.59 13.68
N GLU A 18 14.30 9.78 13.88
CA GLU A 18 14.37 8.32 13.93
C GLU A 18 13.66 7.62 12.77
N LEU A 19 12.90 8.37 11.96
CA LEU A 19 12.09 7.83 10.88
C LEU A 19 12.54 8.40 9.53
N GLY A 20 13.16 7.58 8.70
CA GLY A 20 13.41 7.88 7.30
C GLY A 20 12.25 7.45 6.40
N GLY A 21 12.31 7.86 5.14
CA GLY A 21 11.33 7.44 4.14
C GLY A 21 11.78 7.77 2.72
N LEU A 22 10.99 7.33 1.76
CA LEU A 22 11.18 7.63 0.35
C LEU A 22 10.03 8.49 -0.15
N LEU A 23 10.34 9.69 -0.65
CA LEU A 23 9.40 10.62 -1.24
C LEU A 23 9.51 10.56 -2.76
N ALA A 24 8.38 10.48 -3.44
CA ALA A 24 8.27 10.61 -4.89
C ALA A 24 7.36 11.79 -5.23
N VAL A 25 7.85 12.70 -6.07
CA VAL A 25 7.11 13.88 -6.52
C VAL A 25 6.95 13.81 -8.03
N PRO A 26 5.74 14.01 -8.57
CA PRO A 26 5.51 14.08 -10.01
C PRO A 26 6.34 15.18 -10.67
N GLN A 27 6.51 15.12 -11.97
CA GLN A 27 7.08 16.21 -12.76
C GLN A 27 5.98 17.24 -13.11
N GLY A 28 6.32 18.52 -13.13
CA GLY A 28 5.40 19.60 -13.47
C GLY A 28 5.01 20.45 -12.27
N ASP A 29 3.95 21.22 -12.46
CA ASP A 29 3.43 22.15 -11.47
C ASP A 29 2.18 21.53 -10.80
N GLY A 30 2.23 21.33 -9.46
CA GLY A 30 1.10 20.86 -8.67
C GLY A 30 -0.05 21.89 -8.57
N PRO A 31 -0.94 21.76 -7.59
CA PRO A 31 -0.88 20.75 -6.53
C PRO A 31 -1.35 19.36 -6.98
N TRP A 32 -0.81 18.31 -6.35
CA TRP A 32 -1.20 16.92 -6.61
C TRP A 32 -1.86 16.30 -5.38
N PRO A 33 -2.76 15.32 -5.56
CA PRO A 33 -3.22 14.53 -4.43
C PRO A 33 -2.08 13.71 -3.83
N ALA A 34 -2.17 13.44 -2.53
CA ALA A 34 -1.14 12.74 -1.78
C ALA A 34 -1.49 11.27 -1.54
N VAL A 35 -0.48 10.41 -1.48
CA VAL A 35 -0.66 9.01 -1.08
C VAL A 35 0.44 8.59 -0.11
N VAL A 36 0.05 8.03 1.04
CA VAL A 36 0.98 7.30 1.90
C VAL A 36 1.06 5.87 1.41
N MET A 37 2.27 5.40 1.10
CA MET A 37 2.53 4.02 0.68
C MET A 37 3.15 3.22 1.81
N VAL A 38 2.58 2.07 2.15
CA VAL A 38 3.12 1.17 3.18
C VAL A 38 3.77 -0.03 2.53
N HIS A 39 5.06 -0.22 2.82
CA HIS A 39 5.91 -1.22 2.16
C HIS A 39 5.61 -2.66 2.60
N GLU A 40 6.10 -3.59 1.81
CA GLU A 40 6.09 -5.03 2.10
C GLU A 40 7.05 -5.42 3.23
N VAL A 41 7.02 -6.68 3.62
CA VAL A 41 7.88 -7.29 4.64
C VAL A 41 9.38 -7.10 4.41
N PHE A 42 9.80 -6.84 3.17
CA PHE A 42 11.22 -6.63 2.81
C PHE A 42 11.70 -5.17 2.96
N GLY A 43 10.82 -4.26 3.38
CA GLY A 43 11.14 -2.83 3.48
C GLY A 43 11.10 -2.12 2.11
N ILE A 44 11.87 -1.05 1.98
CA ILE A 44 11.97 -0.26 0.75
C ILE A 44 12.99 -0.89 -0.20
N ASP A 45 12.62 -1.99 -0.82
CA ASP A 45 13.43 -2.69 -1.83
C ASP A 45 13.19 -2.16 -3.27
N GLU A 46 13.78 -2.82 -4.28
CA GLU A 46 13.61 -2.45 -5.68
C GLU A 46 12.15 -2.54 -6.16
N ASN A 47 11.38 -3.52 -5.64
CA ASN A 47 9.97 -3.64 -5.98
C ASN A 47 9.19 -2.44 -5.46
N MET A 48 9.39 -2.06 -4.20
CA MET A 48 8.71 -0.91 -3.60
C MET A 48 9.15 0.41 -4.25
N ARG A 49 10.42 0.54 -4.66
CA ARG A 49 10.89 1.69 -5.44
C ARG A 49 10.20 1.78 -6.82
N ALA A 50 9.94 0.65 -7.47
CA ALA A 50 9.18 0.61 -8.73
C ALA A 50 7.70 0.99 -8.51
N GLN A 51 7.07 0.51 -7.43
CA GLN A 51 5.68 0.82 -7.10
C GLN A 51 5.47 2.31 -6.79
N ILE A 52 6.33 2.90 -5.97
CA ILE A 52 6.24 4.34 -5.65
C ILE A 52 6.47 5.21 -6.88
N THR A 53 7.43 4.81 -7.75
CA THR A 53 7.70 5.50 -9.01
C THR A 53 6.46 5.49 -9.90
N ARG A 54 5.81 4.33 -10.06
CA ARG A 54 4.62 4.20 -10.89
C ARG A 54 3.48 5.09 -10.40
N LEU A 55 3.22 5.09 -9.10
CA LEU A 55 2.13 5.90 -8.55
C LEU A 55 2.42 7.40 -8.70
N SER A 56 3.67 7.82 -8.52
CA SER A 56 4.06 9.21 -8.76
C SER A 56 3.98 9.60 -10.26
N GLN A 57 4.28 8.67 -11.18
CA GLN A 57 4.06 8.91 -12.62
C GLN A 57 2.58 9.07 -12.98
N ALA A 58 1.68 8.49 -12.19
CA ALA A 58 0.23 8.66 -12.32
C ALA A 58 -0.29 10.00 -11.75
N GLY A 59 0.60 10.85 -11.20
CA GLY A 59 0.24 12.20 -10.76
C GLY A 59 0.02 12.36 -9.25
N TYR A 60 0.58 11.48 -8.43
CA TYR A 60 0.47 11.55 -6.96
C TYR A 60 1.80 11.89 -6.30
N VAL A 61 1.79 12.78 -5.31
CA VAL A 61 2.92 12.90 -4.38
C VAL A 61 2.82 11.72 -3.41
N VAL A 62 3.85 10.88 -3.39
CA VAL A 62 3.84 9.63 -2.62
C VAL A 62 4.95 9.64 -1.58
N LEU A 63 4.61 9.36 -0.32
CA LEU A 63 5.57 9.17 0.76
C LEU A 63 5.46 7.76 1.33
N MET A 64 6.57 7.05 1.34
CA MET A 64 6.70 5.72 1.92
C MET A 64 7.60 5.77 3.15
N PRO A 65 7.04 5.81 4.39
CA PRO A 65 7.85 5.74 5.60
C PRO A 65 8.57 4.39 5.68
N ASN A 66 9.82 4.41 6.10
CA ASN A 66 10.58 3.18 6.34
C ASN A 66 10.31 2.68 7.77
N LEU A 67 9.36 1.79 7.92
CA LEU A 67 8.97 1.22 9.22
C LEU A 67 10.11 0.44 9.92
N TYR A 68 11.24 0.28 9.22
CA TYR A 68 12.43 -0.39 9.74
C TYR A 68 13.57 0.58 10.09
N SER A 69 13.34 1.87 10.10
CA SER A 69 14.36 2.91 10.37
C SER A 69 15.07 2.72 11.73
N ARG A 70 14.35 2.24 12.76
CA ARG A 70 14.87 2.12 14.14
C ARG A 70 15.76 0.89 14.40
N GLY A 71 16.32 0.29 13.37
CA GLY A 71 17.27 -0.82 13.57
C GLY A 71 17.27 -1.87 12.47
N GLY A 72 16.62 -1.57 11.34
CA GLY A 72 16.53 -2.45 10.17
C GLY A 72 15.48 -3.55 10.31
N ALA A 73 15.18 -4.21 9.19
CA ALA A 73 14.13 -5.23 9.11
C ALA A 73 14.29 -6.32 10.18
N ARG A 74 15.52 -6.77 10.43
CA ARG A 74 15.78 -7.86 11.39
C ARG A 74 15.30 -7.57 12.81
N LYS A 75 15.37 -6.31 13.26
CA LYS A 75 14.93 -5.89 14.60
C LYS A 75 13.48 -5.45 14.61
N CYS A 76 13.02 -4.75 13.56
CA CYS A 76 11.72 -4.09 13.54
C CYS A 76 10.59 -5.02 13.09
N LEU A 77 10.86 -6.06 12.29
CA LEU A 77 9.85 -6.90 11.66
C LEU A 77 8.81 -7.46 12.67
N THR A 78 9.29 -8.04 13.77
CA THR A 78 8.40 -8.61 14.79
C THR A 78 7.53 -7.54 15.45
N ALA A 79 8.10 -6.36 15.75
CA ALA A 79 7.35 -5.25 16.33
C ALA A 79 6.30 -4.70 15.36
N THR A 80 6.65 -4.60 14.07
CA THR A 80 5.73 -4.16 13.01
C THR A 80 4.55 -5.13 12.84
N PHE A 81 4.79 -6.45 12.85
CA PHE A 81 3.70 -7.44 12.82
C PHE A 81 2.85 -7.44 14.09
N LYS A 82 3.44 -7.21 15.26
CA LYS A 82 2.67 -7.03 16.51
C LYS A 82 1.78 -5.80 16.44
N ALA A 83 2.29 -4.68 15.93
CA ALA A 83 1.50 -3.47 15.71
C ALA A 83 0.35 -3.72 14.73
N LEU A 84 0.62 -4.37 13.58
CA LEU A 84 -0.41 -4.76 12.61
C LEU A 84 -1.50 -5.61 13.26
N ALA A 85 -1.13 -6.63 14.05
CA ALA A 85 -2.09 -7.51 14.71
C ALA A 85 -2.90 -6.80 15.82
N ALA A 86 -2.33 -5.79 16.45
CA ALA A 86 -2.97 -4.99 17.50
C ALA A 86 -3.79 -3.81 16.96
N GLY A 87 -3.59 -3.41 15.70
CA GLY A 87 -4.19 -2.20 15.12
C GLY A 87 -3.64 -0.88 15.70
N THR A 88 -2.54 -0.94 16.47
CA THR A 88 -1.93 0.21 17.15
C THR A 88 -0.43 0.04 17.31
N GLY A 89 0.27 1.13 17.67
CA GLY A 89 1.70 1.13 18.01
C GLY A 89 2.56 1.90 17.02
N GLN A 90 3.88 1.84 17.22
CA GLN A 90 4.85 2.71 16.56
C GLN A 90 4.73 2.74 15.03
N ALA A 91 4.41 1.61 14.38
CA ALA A 91 4.26 1.58 12.93
C ALA A 91 3.08 2.44 12.46
N PHE A 92 1.96 2.47 13.21
CA PHE A 92 0.83 3.36 12.92
C PHE A 92 1.20 4.82 13.15
N GLU A 93 1.89 5.12 14.24
CA GLU A 93 2.37 6.48 14.54
C GLU A 93 3.31 6.99 13.43
N ASP A 94 4.23 6.14 12.95
CA ASP A 94 5.14 6.46 11.86
C ASP A 94 4.39 6.76 10.54
N ILE A 95 3.32 6.01 10.24
CA ILE A 95 2.50 6.22 9.05
C ILE A 95 1.69 7.52 9.17
N GLU A 96 1.11 7.81 10.35
CA GLU A 96 0.36 9.05 10.58
C GLU A 96 1.26 10.29 10.56
N VAL A 97 2.50 10.20 11.06
CA VAL A 97 3.48 11.29 10.93
C VAL A 97 3.84 11.53 9.47
N ALA A 98 4.00 10.47 8.66
CA ALA A 98 4.22 10.59 7.22
C ALA A 98 3.02 11.24 6.52
N LYS A 99 1.77 10.90 6.89
CA LYS A 99 0.56 11.54 6.41
C LYS A 99 0.56 13.03 6.73
N ALA A 100 0.83 13.38 8.00
CA ALA A 100 0.87 14.79 8.42
C ALA A 100 1.92 15.61 7.66
N LEU A 101 3.10 15.01 7.38
CA LEU A 101 4.13 15.67 6.57
C LEU A 101 3.67 15.90 5.14
N LEU A 102 2.99 14.94 4.51
CA LEU A 102 2.44 15.08 3.16
C LEU A 102 1.40 16.18 3.09
N THR A 103 0.41 16.16 3.98
CA THR A 103 -0.71 17.11 3.98
C THR A 103 -0.29 18.53 4.33
N ALA A 104 0.87 18.73 4.95
CA ALA A 104 1.45 20.04 5.21
C ALA A 104 2.22 20.64 4.02
N ARG A 105 2.39 19.92 2.92
CA ARG A 105 3.14 20.40 1.75
C ARG A 105 2.31 21.36 0.93
N PRO A 106 2.90 22.47 0.44
CA PRO A 106 2.18 23.46 -0.37
C PRO A 106 1.85 22.99 -1.80
N ASP A 107 2.52 21.93 -2.27
CA ASP A 107 2.33 21.32 -3.59
C ASP A 107 1.38 20.10 -3.56
N VAL A 108 0.64 19.91 -2.45
CA VAL A 108 -0.32 18.83 -2.25
C VAL A 108 -1.71 19.39 -2.04
N THR A 109 -2.74 18.71 -2.59
CA THR A 109 -4.15 19.02 -2.33
C THR A 109 -4.55 18.60 -0.90
N ASP A 110 -5.81 18.85 -0.51
CA ASP A 110 -6.38 18.40 0.76
C ASP A 110 -6.74 16.91 0.77
N LYS A 111 -6.54 16.20 -0.35
CA LYS A 111 -6.88 14.78 -0.51
C LYS A 111 -5.69 13.87 -0.26
N VAL A 112 -5.90 12.84 0.57
CA VAL A 112 -4.86 11.86 0.91
C VAL A 112 -5.37 10.43 0.88
N GLY A 113 -4.73 9.60 0.06
CA GLY A 113 -4.95 8.16 0.01
C GLY A 113 -3.93 7.37 0.82
N VAL A 114 -4.24 6.11 1.08
CA VAL A 114 -3.29 5.12 1.59
C VAL A 114 -3.26 3.89 0.68
N ILE A 115 -2.07 3.42 0.35
CA ILE A 115 -1.86 2.18 -0.41
C ILE A 115 -0.87 1.29 0.30
N GLY A 116 -1.15 0.01 0.36
CA GLY A 116 -0.22 -0.95 0.96
C GLY A 116 -0.12 -2.25 0.20
N PHE A 117 1.02 -2.91 0.36
CA PHE A 117 1.34 -4.16 -0.30
C PHE A 117 1.73 -5.21 0.74
N CYS A 118 1.21 -6.44 0.65
CA CYS A 118 1.49 -7.52 1.59
C CYS A 118 1.16 -7.11 3.04
N MET A 119 2.17 -7.07 3.91
CA MET A 119 2.06 -6.51 5.26
C MET A 119 1.47 -5.10 5.24
N GLY A 120 1.95 -4.24 4.33
CA GLY A 120 1.43 -2.89 4.15
C GLY A 120 -0.04 -2.83 3.73
N GLY A 121 -0.53 -3.82 2.98
CA GLY A 121 -1.94 -3.95 2.62
C GLY A 121 -2.85 -4.16 3.82
N GLY A 122 -2.36 -4.89 4.84
CA GLY A 122 -3.06 -5.02 6.12
C GLY A 122 -3.11 -3.70 6.89
N PHE A 123 -2.02 -2.92 6.89
CA PHE A 123 -2.01 -1.56 7.46
C PHE A 123 -3.00 -0.65 6.73
N ALA A 124 -3.06 -0.70 5.39
CA ALA A 124 -3.99 0.13 4.62
C ALA A 124 -5.46 -0.13 4.99
N LEU A 125 -5.85 -1.38 5.25
CA LEU A 125 -7.19 -1.72 5.75
C LEU A 125 -7.47 -1.09 7.13
N LEU A 126 -6.52 -1.22 8.06
CA LEU A 126 -6.67 -0.68 9.43
C LEU A 126 -6.60 0.85 9.49
N LEU A 127 -6.01 1.48 8.48
CA LEU A 127 -5.92 2.93 8.35
C LEU A 127 -7.12 3.54 7.62
N ALA A 128 -7.92 2.75 6.92
CA ALA A 128 -9.03 3.23 6.11
C ALA A 128 -10.07 4.06 6.90
N ASN A 129 -10.20 3.85 8.21
CA ASN A 129 -11.05 4.64 9.10
C ASN A 129 -10.31 5.74 9.89
N LYS A 130 -9.08 6.11 9.47
CA LYS A 130 -8.21 7.10 10.14
C LYS A 130 -8.09 8.42 9.34
N GLY A 131 -9.17 8.84 8.69
CA GLY A 131 -9.22 10.11 7.98
C GLY A 131 -8.38 10.13 6.70
N TYR A 132 -8.33 9.03 5.97
CA TYR A 132 -7.92 8.96 4.58
C TYR A 132 -9.15 9.08 3.67
N ASP A 133 -8.96 9.59 2.45
CA ASP A 133 -10.05 9.75 1.47
C ASP A 133 -10.25 8.48 0.63
N ALA A 134 -9.23 7.65 0.49
CA ALA A 134 -9.29 6.36 -0.21
C ALA A 134 -8.20 5.41 0.31
N ALA A 135 -8.50 4.10 0.34
CA ALA A 135 -7.54 3.08 0.77
C ALA A 135 -7.42 1.96 -0.28
N THR A 136 -6.19 1.51 -0.53
CA THR A 136 -5.94 0.38 -1.43
C THR A 136 -5.13 -0.71 -0.73
N SER A 137 -5.70 -1.92 -0.64
CA SER A 137 -5.06 -3.09 -0.07
C SER A 137 -4.68 -4.09 -1.15
N ASN A 138 -3.38 -4.27 -1.37
CA ASN A 138 -2.87 -5.25 -2.33
C ASN A 138 -2.36 -6.47 -1.58
N TYR A 139 -3.05 -7.60 -1.75
CA TYR A 139 -2.79 -8.88 -1.06
C TYR A 139 -2.48 -8.70 0.44
N GLY A 140 -3.21 -7.78 1.09
CA GLY A 140 -3.07 -7.47 2.51
C GLY A 140 -3.72 -8.51 3.42
N MET A 141 -3.08 -8.76 4.56
CA MET A 141 -3.66 -9.58 5.62
C MET A 141 -4.93 -8.92 6.16
N LEU A 142 -5.98 -9.73 6.36
CA LEU A 142 -7.23 -9.21 6.93
C LEU A 142 -7.10 -9.01 8.45
N PRO A 143 -7.65 -7.90 8.98
CA PRO A 143 -7.86 -7.73 10.41
C PRO A 143 -8.68 -8.89 11.01
N LYS A 144 -8.50 -9.17 12.30
CA LYS A 144 -9.26 -10.23 12.99
C LYS A 144 -10.75 -9.91 13.06
N ASP A 145 -11.07 -8.68 13.43
CA ASP A 145 -12.41 -8.14 13.46
C ASP A 145 -12.56 -7.14 12.33
N LEU A 146 -13.18 -7.59 11.23
CA LEU A 146 -13.38 -6.75 10.06
C LEU A 146 -14.45 -5.69 10.30
N ASP A 147 -15.48 -6.00 11.07
CA ASP A 147 -16.56 -5.06 11.34
C ASP A 147 -16.04 -3.87 12.16
N GLU A 148 -15.25 -4.13 13.20
CA GLU A 148 -14.62 -3.07 14.01
C GLU A 148 -13.59 -2.28 13.18
N ALA A 149 -12.71 -2.99 12.47
CA ALA A 149 -11.61 -2.37 11.72
C ALA A 149 -12.08 -1.48 10.56
N LEU A 150 -13.19 -1.83 9.91
CA LEU A 150 -13.68 -1.15 8.71
C LEU A 150 -14.90 -0.27 8.97
N SER A 151 -15.37 -0.18 10.20
CA SER A 151 -16.46 0.75 10.56
C SER A 151 -16.04 2.20 10.31
N GLY A 152 -16.80 2.92 9.49
CA GLY A 152 -16.52 4.31 9.10
C GLY A 152 -15.30 4.46 8.18
N ALA A 153 -14.88 3.40 7.50
CA ALA A 153 -13.77 3.46 6.55
C ALA A 153 -14.11 4.33 5.32
N CYS A 154 -13.10 4.95 4.76
CA CYS A 154 -13.16 5.53 3.41
C CYS A 154 -13.37 4.44 2.35
N PRO A 155 -13.65 4.80 1.08
CA PRO A 155 -13.71 3.84 -0.02
C PRO A 155 -12.48 2.94 -0.07
N ILE A 156 -12.68 1.64 -0.36
CA ILE A 156 -11.61 0.63 -0.34
C ILE A 156 -11.55 -0.12 -1.68
N LEU A 157 -10.36 -0.16 -2.27
CA LEU A 157 -10.04 -1.08 -3.37
C LEU A 157 -9.14 -2.20 -2.86
N GLY A 158 -9.46 -3.46 -3.25
CA GLY A 158 -8.67 -4.63 -2.88
C GLY A 158 -8.26 -5.50 -4.07
N ASN A 159 -6.99 -5.90 -4.11
CA ASN A 159 -6.44 -6.79 -5.11
C ASN A 159 -5.84 -8.04 -4.45
N TYR A 160 -6.39 -9.22 -4.74
CA TYR A 160 -6.01 -10.48 -4.11
C TYR A 160 -5.72 -11.58 -5.14
N GLY A 161 -4.75 -12.44 -4.84
CA GLY A 161 -4.41 -13.59 -5.68
C GLY A 161 -5.18 -14.85 -5.28
N GLY A 162 -5.81 -15.54 -6.25
CA GLY A 162 -6.57 -16.77 -6.01
C GLY A 162 -5.70 -17.98 -5.61
N ASN A 163 -4.42 -17.95 -5.98
CA ASN A 163 -3.43 -18.97 -5.60
C ASN A 163 -2.70 -18.64 -4.28
N ASP A 164 -3.05 -17.53 -3.62
CA ASP A 164 -2.55 -17.22 -2.28
C ASP A 164 -3.32 -18.02 -1.24
N GLY A 165 -2.70 -19.10 -0.76
CA GLY A 165 -3.32 -20.02 0.19
C GLY A 165 -3.77 -19.40 1.51
N GLN A 166 -3.19 -18.24 1.90
CA GLN A 166 -3.52 -17.54 3.13
C GLN A 166 -4.69 -16.55 2.97
N LEU A 167 -4.98 -16.11 1.74
CA LEU A 167 -5.94 -15.05 1.44
C LEU A 167 -7.10 -15.52 0.53
N LYS A 168 -7.35 -16.82 0.45
CA LYS A 168 -8.41 -17.43 -0.41
C LYS A 168 -9.79 -16.82 -0.21
N ASP A 169 -10.13 -16.52 1.04
CA ASP A 169 -11.45 -16.00 1.41
C ASP A 169 -11.49 -14.46 1.49
N ALA A 170 -10.37 -13.79 1.18
CA ALA A 170 -10.24 -12.35 1.41
C ALA A 170 -11.33 -11.55 0.67
N LYS A 171 -11.55 -11.85 -0.62
CA LYS A 171 -12.60 -11.18 -1.39
C LYS A 171 -13.98 -11.37 -0.76
N VAL A 172 -14.37 -12.59 -0.47
CA VAL A 172 -15.71 -12.89 0.06
C VAL A 172 -15.94 -12.20 1.41
N LYS A 173 -14.95 -12.23 2.29
CA LYS A 173 -15.04 -11.61 3.61
C LYS A 173 -15.09 -10.08 3.52
N LEU A 174 -14.24 -9.48 2.69
CA LEU A 174 -14.23 -8.02 2.50
C LEU A 174 -15.51 -7.52 1.83
N ASP A 175 -15.95 -8.15 0.72
CA ASP A 175 -17.19 -7.78 0.05
C ASP A 175 -18.40 -7.83 1.03
N ALA A 176 -18.51 -8.92 1.80
CA ALA A 176 -19.61 -9.08 2.75
C ALA A 176 -19.58 -8.01 3.86
N THR A 177 -18.40 -7.77 4.45
CA THR A 177 -18.25 -6.78 5.52
C THR A 177 -18.46 -5.36 5.02
N LEU A 178 -17.82 -4.97 3.93
CA LEU A 178 -17.91 -3.62 3.39
C LEU A 178 -19.31 -3.30 2.87
N THR A 179 -20.02 -4.27 2.26
CA THR A 179 -21.44 -4.14 1.92
C THR A 179 -22.30 -3.92 3.15
N LYS A 180 -22.11 -4.72 4.22
CA LYS A 180 -22.82 -4.58 5.48
C LYS A 180 -22.62 -3.22 6.14
N LEU A 181 -21.39 -2.68 6.04
CA LEU A 181 -21.00 -1.38 6.61
C LEU A 181 -21.31 -0.19 5.69
N GLU A 182 -21.92 -0.44 4.51
CA GLU A 182 -22.24 0.57 3.50
C GLU A 182 -20.99 1.38 3.04
N VAL A 183 -19.80 0.75 3.08
CA VAL A 183 -18.56 1.32 2.58
C VAL A 183 -18.41 1.06 1.09
N ALA A 184 -18.18 2.10 0.30
CA ALA A 184 -17.88 1.96 -1.14
C ALA A 184 -16.61 1.11 -1.34
N HIS A 185 -16.69 0.09 -2.21
CA HIS A 185 -15.56 -0.83 -2.39
C HIS A 185 -15.55 -1.52 -3.75
N ASP A 186 -14.35 -1.92 -4.17
CA ASP A 186 -14.12 -2.76 -5.35
C ASP A 186 -13.05 -3.81 -5.01
N ILE A 187 -13.46 -5.04 -4.71
CA ILE A 187 -12.56 -6.13 -4.32
C ILE A 187 -12.47 -7.17 -5.44
N LYS A 188 -11.26 -7.33 -6.01
CA LYS A 188 -11.01 -8.28 -7.09
C LYS A 188 -10.09 -9.41 -6.67
N MET A 189 -10.48 -10.63 -7.06
CA MET A 189 -9.65 -11.83 -6.97
C MET A 189 -9.11 -12.18 -8.36
N TYR A 190 -7.80 -12.34 -8.46
CA TYR A 190 -7.09 -12.76 -9.67
C TYR A 190 -6.82 -14.27 -9.59
N PRO A 191 -7.59 -15.11 -10.28
CA PRO A 191 -7.62 -16.57 -10.03
C PRO A 191 -6.28 -17.26 -10.32
N ASN A 192 -5.47 -16.72 -11.22
CA ASN A 192 -4.20 -17.30 -11.64
C ASN A 192 -2.97 -16.65 -10.96
N SER A 193 -3.17 -15.69 -10.09
CA SER A 193 -2.10 -15.00 -9.37
C SER A 193 -1.98 -15.51 -7.93
N GLY A 194 -0.77 -15.48 -7.40
CA GLY A 194 -0.46 -15.71 -5.99
C GLY A 194 -0.21 -14.42 -5.23
N HIS A 195 0.41 -14.56 -4.07
CA HIS A 195 0.86 -13.40 -3.28
C HIS A 195 1.86 -12.55 -4.05
N ALA A 196 1.88 -11.24 -3.80
CA ALA A 196 2.86 -10.30 -4.39
C ALA A 196 2.93 -10.31 -5.94
N PHE A 197 1.81 -10.66 -6.61
CA PHE A 197 1.77 -10.78 -8.08
C PHE A 197 2.03 -9.45 -8.81
N MET A 198 1.84 -8.32 -8.14
CA MET A 198 2.08 -6.98 -8.69
C MET A 198 3.55 -6.58 -8.67
N ASN A 199 4.43 -7.34 -8.03
CA ASN A 199 5.85 -7.04 -7.99
C ASN A 199 6.50 -7.25 -9.36
N PRO A 200 7.32 -6.31 -9.86
CA PRO A 200 8.06 -6.48 -11.12
C PRO A 200 9.05 -7.65 -11.10
N LYS A 201 9.60 -7.94 -9.92
CA LYS A 201 10.58 -9.01 -9.69
C LYS A 201 10.14 -9.91 -8.55
N GLN A 202 10.51 -11.17 -8.60
CA GLN A 202 10.31 -12.07 -7.46
C GLN A 202 11.16 -11.59 -6.28
N GLY A 203 10.51 -11.21 -5.20
CA GLY A 203 11.16 -10.77 -3.96
C GLY A 203 11.62 -11.94 -3.08
N GLY A 204 12.39 -11.61 -2.03
CA GLY A 204 12.54 -12.51 -0.88
C GLY A 204 13.69 -13.51 -0.91
N GLY A 205 14.71 -13.37 -1.70
CA GLY A 205 15.94 -14.15 -1.60
C GLY A 205 15.81 -15.62 -1.09
N PRO A 206 16.88 -16.39 -0.94
CA PRO A 206 16.81 -17.83 -0.63
C PRO A 206 16.20 -18.15 0.77
N ILE A 207 16.23 -17.21 1.70
CA ILE A 207 15.75 -17.40 3.08
C ILE A 207 14.21 -17.52 3.12
N PHE A 208 13.50 -16.88 2.19
CA PHE A 208 12.04 -16.86 2.13
C PHE A 208 11.45 -17.85 1.11
N GLY A 209 12.28 -18.70 0.50
CA GLY A 209 11.86 -19.60 -0.57
C GLY A 209 10.70 -20.55 -0.20
N SER A 210 10.63 -20.99 1.06
CA SER A 210 9.52 -21.86 1.53
C SER A 210 8.21 -21.09 1.67
N LEU A 211 8.25 -19.86 2.18
CA LEU A 211 7.08 -18.99 2.30
C LEU A 211 6.55 -18.62 0.91
N LEU A 212 7.43 -18.29 -0.03
CA LEU A 212 7.08 -17.98 -1.42
C LEU A 212 6.37 -19.15 -2.10
N LYS A 213 6.76 -20.41 -1.81
CA LYS A 213 6.10 -21.60 -2.34
C LYS A 213 4.68 -21.77 -1.80
N ILE A 214 4.46 -21.54 -0.50
CA ILE A 214 3.14 -21.70 0.14
C ILE A 214 2.16 -20.62 -0.33
N THR A 215 2.63 -19.40 -0.55
CA THR A 215 1.79 -18.28 -0.98
C THR A 215 1.65 -18.15 -2.49
N GLY A 216 2.35 -19.00 -3.26
CA GLY A 216 2.37 -18.91 -4.72
C GLY A 216 2.97 -17.59 -5.25
N ALA A 217 3.81 -16.94 -4.44
CA ALA A 217 4.33 -15.60 -4.72
C ALA A 217 5.22 -15.60 -5.98
N LYS A 218 4.74 -15.00 -7.03
CA LYS A 218 5.46 -14.74 -8.28
C LYS A 218 4.83 -13.58 -9.05
N PRO A 219 5.62 -12.81 -9.80
CA PRO A 219 5.08 -11.79 -10.70
C PRO A 219 4.06 -12.35 -11.68
N ASN A 220 3.00 -11.60 -11.93
CA ASN A 220 2.05 -11.81 -13.02
C ASN A 220 1.81 -10.47 -13.73
N PRO A 221 2.56 -10.15 -14.79
CA PRO A 221 2.51 -8.83 -15.43
C PRO A 221 1.12 -8.45 -15.96
N ALA A 222 0.33 -9.42 -16.45
CA ALA A 222 -0.99 -9.13 -16.99
C ALA A 222 -1.97 -8.73 -15.89
N ASP A 223 -2.04 -9.53 -14.80
CA ASP A 223 -2.88 -9.22 -13.65
C ASP A 223 -2.39 -7.97 -12.89
N ALA A 224 -1.06 -7.75 -12.85
CA ALA A 224 -0.48 -6.54 -12.29
C ALA A 224 -0.87 -5.28 -13.07
N ALA A 225 -0.88 -5.35 -14.40
CA ALA A 225 -1.30 -4.22 -15.24
C ALA A 225 -2.77 -3.86 -15.01
N ASP A 226 -3.66 -4.85 -14.93
CA ASP A 226 -5.07 -4.64 -14.62
C ASP A 226 -5.26 -4.07 -13.21
N ALA A 227 -4.57 -4.63 -12.19
CA ALA A 227 -4.65 -4.13 -10.83
C ALA A 227 -4.22 -2.65 -10.73
N TRP A 228 -3.15 -2.28 -11.43
CA TRP A 228 -2.70 -0.90 -11.48
C TRP A 228 -3.69 0.03 -12.19
N THR A 229 -4.28 -0.39 -13.31
CA THR A 229 -5.33 0.39 -14.00
C THR A 229 -6.50 0.68 -13.06
N ARG A 230 -6.91 -0.32 -12.27
CA ARG A 230 -7.97 -0.15 -11.26
C ARG A 230 -7.55 0.80 -10.13
N ILE A 231 -6.33 0.69 -9.62
CA ILE A 231 -5.80 1.59 -8.58
C ILE A 231 -5.77 3.04 -9.09
N GLU A 232 -5.24 3.26 -10.29
CA GLU A 232 -5.14 4.59 -10.90
C GLU A 232 -6.54 5.21 -11.13
N SER A 233 -7.50 4.42 -11.63
CA SER A 233 -8.89 4.86 -11.80
C SER A 233 -9.55 5.17 -10.46
N PHE A 234 -9.39 4.30 -9.46
CA PHE A 234 -9.98 4.45 -8.14
C PHE A 234 -9.46 5.68 -7.40
N PHE A 235 -8.15 5.89 -7.40
CA PHE A 235 -7.58 7.10 -6.81
C PHE A 235 -7.95 8.36 -7.61
N GLY A 236 -8.07 8.28 -8.95
CA GLY A 236 -8.57 9.38 -9.76
C GLY A 236 -10.02 9.77 -9.43
N GLU A 237 -10.86 8.81 -9.02
CA GLU A 237 -12.26 9.07 -8.61
C GLU A 237 -12.34 9.70 -7.21
N HIS A 238 -11.51 9.24 -6.27
CA HIS A 238 -11.67 9.59 -4.85
C HIS A 238 -10.70 10.66 -4.35
N LEU A 239 -9.60 10.93 -5.05
CA LEU A 239 -8.56 11.89 -4.64
C LEU A 239 -8.46 13.11 -5.58
N ALA A 240 -9.24 13.16 -6.68
CA ALA A 240 -9.25 14.30 -7.60
C ALA A 240 -9.95 15.52 -6.99
#